data_7c80475cf1a653a588f75421c3d1339c
#
_entry.id   7c80475cf1a653a588f75421c3d1339c
#
_cell.length_a   1.000
_cell.length_b   1.000
_cell.length_c   1.000
_cell.angle_alpha   90.00
_cell.angle_beta   90.00
_cell.angle_gamma   90.00
#
_symmetry.space_group_name_H-M   'P 1'
#
loop_
_entity.id
_entity.type
_entity.pdbx_description
1 polymer ?
#
loop_
_entity_poly.entity_id
_entity_poly.type
_entity_poly.pdbx_seq_one_letter_code
_entity_poly.pdbx_strand_id
1 'polypeptide(L)'
;MKQQRYDVVIVGGGAAGLSGALALGRARRSVLVIDAGEPRNAPASHVHNYLGRESTPPGELLAIGRGEAAGYGAEIVEGRVASAERLPESGDGEQGFRVVTEDGRSVEARRLLVTTGLVDELPPVPGLAERWGREVLHCPYCHGHEVADRPIGVLATGPLAVHQALMWRQWSDDVTLFLHTGPEPTEEEYEQLAARDVAVVDGEVTGLEVADDRFTGVTLASGRVVPREALVVQARFTARSAVLESLGLKPVAQEMGGTVVGSYIPTDPTGATEVPGVWAAGNVTRLTEQVIGAAAAGLMAGGAVNGDLITEDTRLAVAARRA
;
A
#
# COMPACT_ATOMS: atom_id res chain seq x y z
N MET A 1 -3.65 -29.56 -19.75
CA MET A 1 -3.69 -29.36 -18.29
C MET A 1 -5.16 -29.20 -17.91
N LYS A 2 -5.66 -29.88 -16.87
CA LYS A 2 -7.00 -29.57 -16.34
C LYS A 2 -6.94 -28.12 -15.85
N GLN A 3 -7.88 -27.31 -16.31
CA GLN A 3 -8.04 -25.92 -15.86
C GLN A 3 -8.31 -25.96 -14.35
N GLN A 4 -7.38 -25.41 -13.55
CA GLN A 4 -7.49 -25.47 -12.10
C GLN A 4 -8.42 -24.33 -11.66
N ARG A 5 -9.46 -24.66 -10.92
CA ARG A 5 -10.45 -23.72 -10.41
C ARG A 5 -10.37 -23.64 -8.89
N TYR A 6 -10.33 -22.44 -8.36
CA TYR A 6 -10.31 -22.15 -6.92
C TYR A 6 -11.61 -21.48 -6.46
N ASP A 7 -11.93 -21.60 -5.17
CA ASP A 7 -12.99 -20.77 -4.59
C ASP A 7 -12.59 -19.30 -4.67
N VAL A 8 -11.32 -18.99 -4.32
CA VAL A 8 -10.82 -17.63 -4.33
C VAL A 8 -9.42 -17.56 -4.92
N VAL A 9 -9.21 -16.62 -5.85
CA VAL A 9 -7.87 -16.19 -6.25
C VAL A 9 -7.60 -14.83 -5.60
N ILE A 10 -6.46 -14.74 -4.92
CA ILE A 10 -5.96 -13.51 -4.29
C ILE A 10 -4.81 -12.96 -5.12
N VAL A 11 -4.90 -11.70 -5.54
CA VAL A 11 -3.87 -11.02 -6.32
C VAL A 11 -3.07 -10.12 -5.39
N GLY A 12 -1.81 -10.51 -5.12
CA GLY A 12 -0.90 -9.84 -4.19
C GLY A 12 -0.74 -10.58 -2.85
N GLY A 13 0.49 -10.91 -2.51
CA GLY A 13 0.89 -11.64 -1.29
C GLY A 13 1.48 -10.74 -0.20
N GLY A 14 1.05 -9.48 -0.12
CA GLY A 14 1.34 -8.59 1.00
C GLY A 14 0.51 -8.90 2.25
N ALA A 15 0.60 -8.07 3.27
CA ALA A 15 -0.08 -8.28 4.55
C ALA A 15 -1.60 -8.48 4.40
N ALA A 16 -2.25 -7.70 3.52
CA ALA A 16 -3.68 -7.84 3.25
C ALA A 16 -4.00 -9.19 2.57
N GLY A 17 -3.26 -9.56 1.52
CA GLY A 17 -3.51 -10.79 0.77
C GLY A 17 -3.27 -12.04 1.61
N LEU A 18 -2.18 -12.08 2.37
CA LEU A 18 -1.86 -13.21 3.25
C LEU A 18 -2.86 -13.35 4.41
N SER A 19 -3.31 -12.24 4.99
CA SER A 19 -4.34 -12.26 6.04
C SER A 19 -5.69 -12.74 5.50
N GLY A 20 -6.07 -12.32 4.28
CA GLY A 20 -7.25 -12.83 3.58
C GLY A 20 -7.13 -14.32 3.25
N ALA A 21 -5.95 -14.75 2.78
CA ALA A 21 -5.68 -16.17 2.49
C ALA A 21 -5.76 -17.06 3.75
N LEU A 22 -5.20 -16.57 4.87
CA LEU A 22 -5.28 -17.27 6.16
C LEU A 22 -6.74 -17.41 6.61
N ALA A 23 -7.54 -16.35 6.53
CA ALA A 23 -8.95 -16.37 6.92
C ALA A 23 -9.76 -17.37 6.07
N LEU A 24 -9.57 -17.35 4.75
CA LEU A 24 -10.26 -18.23 3.81
C LEU A 24 -9.78 -19.68 3.93
N GLY A 25 -8.49 -19.94 4.10
CA GLY A 25 -7.95 -21.27 4.35
C GLY A 25 -8.50 -21.88 5.63
N ARG A 26 -8.58 -21.09 6.72
CA ARG A 26 -9.23 -21.53 7.98
C ARG A 26 -10.74 -21.78 7.82
N ALA A 27 -11.39 -21.11 6.87
CA ALA A 27 -12.78 -21.39 6.46
C ALA A 27 -12.87 -22.58 5.48
N ARG A 28 -11.77 -23.30 5.22
CA ARG A 28 -11.66 -24.48 4.35
C ARG A 28 -11.99 -24.20 2.87
N ARG A 29 -11.78 -22.96 2.41
CA ARG A 29 -11.88 -22.63 0.98
C ARG A 29 -10.59 -22.98 0.25
N SER A 30 -10.71 -23.36 -1.01
CA SER A 30 -9.57 -23.52 -1.90
C SER A 30 -9.08 -22.11 -2.34
N VAL A 31 -7.84 -21.80 -1.98
CA VAL A 31 -7.27 -20.44 -2.17
C VAL A 31 -5.98 -20.51 -2.94
N LEU A 32 -5.85 -19.69 -3.96
CA LEU A 32 -4.58 -19.41 -4.63
C LEU A 32 -4.19 -17.94 -4.43
N VAL A 33 -2.99 -17.69 -3.94
CA VAL A 33 -2.36 -16.37 -3.91
C VAL A 33 -1.36 -16.27 -5.06
N ILE A 34 -1.48 -15.26 -5.90
CA ILE A 34 -0.49 -14.93 -6.95
C ILE A 34 0.21 -13.65 -6.53
N ASP A 35 1.52 -13.74 -6.25
CA ASP A 35 2.32 -12.65 -5.70
C ASP A 35 3.52 -12.32 -6.58
N ALA A 36 3.69 -11.04 -6.93
CA ALA A 36 4.82 -10.58 -7.74
C ALA A 36 6.15 -10.51 -6.97
N GLY A 37 6.15 -10.71 -5.64
CA GLY A 37 7.37 -10.69 -4.83
C GLY A 37 7.96 -9.29 -4.59
N GLU A 38 7.21 -8.22 -4.84
CA GLU A 38 7.66 -6.82 -4.73
C GLU A 38 6.87 -6.04 -3.66
N PRO A 39 7.09 -6.32 -2.37
CA PRO A 39 6.39 -5.60 -1.32
C PRO A 39 6.82 -4.14 -1.26
N ARG A 40 5.84 -3.22 -1.12
CA ARG A 40 6.06 -1.77 -1.07
C ARG A 40 7.11 -1.35 -0.02
N ASN A 41 7.12 -2.01 1.11
CA ASN A 41 8.00 -1.70 2.25
C ASN A 41 9.31 -2.48 2.24
N ALA A 42 9.68 -3.14 1.13
CA ALA A 42 10.95 -3.86 1.02
C ALA A 42 12.20 -3.03 1.37
N PRO A 43 12.26 -1.70 1.05
CA PRO A 43 13.42 -0.88 1.41
C PRO A 43 13.56 -0.60 2.91
N ALA A 44 12.48 -0.74 3.70
CA ALA A 44 12.50 -0.50 5.14
C ALA A 44 13.19 -1.65 5.89
N SER A 45 13.95 -1.32 6.93
CA SER A 45 14.64 -2.33 7.76
C SER A 45 13.67 -3.12 8.62
N HIS A 46 12.62 -2.46 9.15
CA HIS A 46 11.68 -3.05 10.10
C HIS A 46 10.24 -2.57 9.87
N VAL A 47 9.30 -3.36 10.33
CA VAL A 47 7.88 -2.99 10.46
C VAL A 47 7.63 -2.58 11.90
N HIS A 48 6.99 -1.41 12.07
CA HIS A 48 6.62 -0.87 13.37
C HIS A 48 5.11 -0.80 13.53
N ASN A 49 4.65 -0.64 14.77
CA ASN A 49 3.23 -0.59 15.13
C ASN A 49 2.43 -1.86 14.76
N TYR A 50 3.08 -2.99 14.58
CA TYR A 50 2.42 -4.27 14.42
C TYR A 50 2.47 -5.03 15.74
N LEU A 51 1.41 -4.93 16.54
CA LEU A 51 1.33 -5.52 17.87
C LEU A 51 1.68 -7.02 17.84
N GLY A 52 2.67 -7.42 18.60
CA GLY A 52 3.19 -8.79 18.65
C GLY A 52 4.23 -9.12 17.58
N ARG A 53 4.56 -8.16 16.69
CA ARG A 53 5.57 -8.27 15.63
C ARG A 53 6.40 -6.99 15.48
N GLU A 54 6.51 -6.22 16.55
CA GLU A 54 7.29 -4.98 16.57
C GLU A 54 8.73 -5.23 16.15
N SER A 55 9.30 -4.36 15.32
CA SER A 55 10.65 -4.44 14.79
C SER A 55 10.95 -5.70 13.94
N THR A 56 9.93 -6.38 13.42
CA THR A 56 10.14 -7.52 12.51
C THR A 56 10.51 -6.99 11.11
N PRO A 57 11.57 -7.52 10.45
CA PRO A 57 11.87 -7.16 9.07
C PRO A 57 10.69 -7.48 8.12
N PRO A 58 10.41 -6.61 7.13
CA PRO A 58 9.25 -6.82 6.23
C PRO A 58 9.22 -8.19 5.55
N GLY A 59 10.37 -8.65 5.05
CA GLY A 59 10.49 -9.96 4.41
C GLY A 59 10.22 -11.13 5.35
N GLU A 60 10.65 -11.02 6.61
CA GLU A 60 10.39 -12.03 7.63
C GLU A 60 8.90 -12.08 8.01
N LEU A 61 8.27 -10.93 8.19
CA LEU A 61 6.83 -10.86 8.46
C LEU A 61 6.01 -11.54 7.37
N LEU A 62 6.34 -11.28 6.11
CA LEU A 62 5.67 -11.91 4.97
C LEU A 62 5.97 -13.41 4.88
N ALA A 63 7.19 -13.85 5.21
CA ALA A 63 7.54 -15.27 5.24
C ALA A 63 6.74 -16.03 6.31
N ILE A 64 6.56 -15.44 7.50
CA ILE A 64 5.69 -15.98 8.56
C ILE A 64 4.26 -16.09 8.05
N GLY A 65 3.70 -15.01 7.49
CA GLY A 65 2.33 -14.99 6.96
C GLY A 65 2.10 -16.00 5.84
N ARG A 66 3.08 -16.21 4.95
CA ARG A 66 3.04 -17.28 3.93
C ARG A 66 2.99 -18.67 4.54
N GLY A 67 3.83 -18.92 5.55
CA GLY A 67 3.82 -20.20 6.29
C GLY A 67 2.49 -20.46 6.98
N GLU A 68 1.91 -19.44 7.62
CA GLU A 68 0.59 -19.53 8.27
C GLU A 68 -0.53 -19.83 7.27
N ALA A 69 -0.61 -19.09 6.15
CA ALA A 69 -1.63 -19.30 5.12
C ALA A 69 -1.49 -20.67 4.46
N ALA A 70 -0.27 -21.09 4.11
CA ALA A 70 0.02 -22.39 3.53
C ALA A 70 -0.31 -23.54 4.50
N GLY A 71 -0.09 -23.36 5.80
CA GLY A 71 -0.46 -24.30 6.85
C GLY A 71 -1.96 -24.63 6.91
N TYR A 72 -2.82 -23.74 6.35
CA TYR A 72 -4.25 -23.97 6.20
C TYR A 72 -4.67 -24.28 4.75
N GLY A 73 -3.70 -24.63 3.89
CA GLY A 73 -3.96 -25.15 2.55
C GLY A 73 -4.06 -24.08 1.45
N ALA A 74 -3.71 -22.83 1.73
CA ALA A 74 -3.59 -21.82 0.67
C ALA A 74 -2.35 -22.14 -0.20
N GLU A 75 -2.55 -22.18 -1.52
CA GLU A 75 -1.46 -22.25 -2.48
C GLU A 75 -0.92 -20.84 -2.74
N ILE A 76 0.41 -20.67 -2.73
CA ILE A 76 1.05 -19.38 -2.97
C ILE A 76 2.07 -19.55 -4.09
N VAL A 77 1.88 -18.82 -5.18
CA VAL A 77 2.75 -18.89 -6.35
C VAL A 77 3.31 -17.52 -6.68
N GLU A 78 4.55 -17.50 -7.15
CA GLU A 78 5.15 -16.32 -7.70
C GLU A 78 4.63 -16.05 -9.11
N GLY A 79 4.28 -14.79 -9.35
CA GLY A 79 3.80 -14.33 -10.64
C GLY A 79 3.15 -12.95 -10.58
N ARG A 80 3.11 -12.28 -11.71
CA ARG A 80 2.42 -11.00 -11.87
C ARG A 80 1.14 -11.22 -12.67
N VAL A 81 0.00 -10.84 -12.09
CA VAL A 81 -1.28 -10.87 -12.77
C VAL A 81 -1.37 -9.69 -13.75
N ALA A 82 -1.64 -9.98 -15.01
CA ALA A 82 -1.83 -8.98 -16.06
C ALA A 82 -3.27 -8.47 -16.11
N SER A 83 -4.25 -9.39 -16.01
CA SER A 83 -5.67 -9.05 -16.12
C SER A 83 -6.56 -10.09 -15.44
N ALA A 84 -7.80 -9.70 -15.22
CA ALA A 84 -8.88 -10.61 -14.88
C ALA A 84 -10.11 -10.31 -15.75
N GLU A 85 -10.90 -11.31 -16.06
CA GLU A 85 -12.15 -11.19 -16.81
C GLU A 85 -13.26 -11.99 -16.13
N ARG A 86 -14.49 -11.51 -16.24
CA ARG A 86 -15.65 -12.26 -15.79
C ARG A 86 -15.97 -13.35 -16.78
N LEU A 87 -16.17 -14.57 -16.31
CA LEU A 87 -16.65 -15.68 -17.14
C LEU A 87 -18.17 -15.56 -17.35
N PRO A 88 -18.69 -16.08 -18.47
CA PRO A 88 -20.13 -16.26 -18.64
C PRO A 88 -20.72 -17.08 -17.48
N GLU A 89 -21.91 -16.72 -17.03
CA GLU A 89 -22.63 -17.53 -16.05
C GLU A 89 -22.79 -18.97 -16.57
N SER A 90 -22.47 -19.93 -15.74
CA SER A 90 -22.78 -21.33 -16.02
C SER A 90 -24.31 -21.56 -15.99
N GLY A 91 -24.78 -22.63 -16.60
CA GLY A 91 -26.22 -22.93 -16.72
C GLY A 91 -26.93 -23.06 -15.38
N ASP A 92 -26.21 -23.28 -14.26
CA ASP A 92 -26.70 -23.31 -12.87
C ASP A 92 -26.62 -21.94 -12.16
N GLY A 93 -26.16 -20.89 -12.88
CA GLY A 93 -26.04 -19.53 -12.36
C GLY A 93 -24.79 -19.31 -11.48
N GLU A 94 -23.78 -20.15 -11.60
CA GLU A 94 -22.50 -19.95 -10.91
C GLU A 94 -21.68 -18.88 -11.65
N GLN A 95 -21.21 -17.88 -10.90
CA GLN A 95 -20.33 -16.84 -11.41
C GLN A 95 -18.87 -17.25 -11.27
N GLY A 96 -18.00 -16.68 -12.11
CA GLY A 96 -16.59 -16.95 -12.06
C GLY A 96 -15.76 -15.89 -12.78
N PHE A 97 -14.45 -16.01 -12.58
CA PHE A 97 -13.45 -15.15 -13.17
C PHE A 97 -12.32 -15.98 -13.73
N ARG A 98 -11.72 -15.51 -14.82
CA ARG A 98 -10.42 -15.97 -15.29
C ARG A 98 -9.38 -14.93 -14.96
N VAL A 99 -8.29 -15.37 -14.31
CA VAL A 99 -7.13 -14.53 -13.99
C VAL A 99 -5.99 -14.96 -14.89
N VAL A 100 -5.35 -14.00 -15.56
CA VAL A 100 -4.25 -14.22 -16.51
C VAL A 100 -2.99 -13.55 -15.97
N THR A 101 -1.90 -14.28 -15.91
CA THR A 101 -0.57 -13.77 -15.52
C THR A 101 0.20 -13.26 -16.75
N GLU A 102 1.21 -12.42 -16.55
CA GLU A 102 2.04 -11.86 -17.62
C GLU A 102 2.78 -12.93 -18.44
N ASP A 103 3.09 -14.09 -17.85
CA ASP A 103 3.70 -15.23 -18.55
C ASP A 103 2.69 -16.12 -19.30
N GLY A 104 1.42 -15.69 -19.36
CA GLY A 104 0.36 -16.35 -20.12
C GLY A 104 -0.31 -17.53 -19.40
N ARG A 105 0.04 -17.87 -18.17
CA ARG A 105 -0.72 -18.84 -17.36
C ARG A 105 -2.08 -18.26 -17.02
N SER A 106 -3.09 -19.12 -16.90
CA SER A 106 -4.42 -18.69 -16.47
C SER A 106 -5.02 -19.67 -15.47
N VAL A 107 -5.81 -19.12 -14.55
CA VAL A 107 -6.56 -19.89 -13.54
C VAL A 107 -7.98 -19.34 -13.44
N GLU A 108 -8.92 -20.18 -12.99
CA GLU A 108 -10.29 -19.75 -12.74
C GLU A 108 -10.59 -19.67 -11.24
N ALA A 109 -11.45 -18.74 -10.89
CA ALA A 109 -11.89 -18.52 -9.51
C ALA A 109 -13.38 -18.20 -9.46
N ARG A 110 -14.03 -18.57 -8.36
CA ARG A 110 -15.39 -18.11 -8.10
C ARG A 110 -15.42 -16.66 -7.63
N ARG A 111 -14.39 -16.26 -6.85
CA ARG A 111 -14.28 -14.89 -6.30
C ARG A 111 -12.84 -14.39 -6.42
N LEU A 112 -12.70 -13.08 -6.44
CA LEU A 112 -11.40 -12.41 -6.44
C LEU A 112 -11.25 -11.52 -5.20
N LEU A 113 -10.04 -11.56 -4.61
CA LEU A 113 -9.58 -10.58 -3.63
C LEU A 113 -8.31 -9.92 -4.16
N VAL A 114 -8.39 -8.62 -4.48
CA VAL A 114 -7.26 -7.88 -5.06
C VAL A 114 -6.59 -7.02 -3.99
N THR A 115 -5.30 -7.28 -3.75
CA THR A 115 -4.50 -6.65 -2.69
C THR A 115 -3.16 -6.16 -3.23
N THR A 116 -3.22 -5.59 -4.43
CA THR A 116 -2.06 -5.18 -5.23
C THR A 116 -1.28 -3.99 -4.66
N GLY A 117 -1.86 -3.29 -3.68
CA GLY A 117 -1.21 -2.14 -3.03
C GLY A 117 -1.15 -0.90 -3.92
N LEU A 118 -0.11 -0.09 -3.71
CA LEU A 118 0.11 1.18 -4.41
C LEU A 118 1.58 1.37 -4.77
N VAL A 119 1.86 2.41 -5.56
CA VAL A 119 3.18 2.93 -5.88
C VAL A 119 3.35 4.29 -5.22
N ASP A 120 4.52 4.52 -4.61
CA ASP A 120 4.95 5.83 -4.13
C ASP A 120 5.64 6.57 -5.28
N GLU A 121 4.97 7.57 -5.86
CA GLU A 121 5.56 8.43 -6.88
C GLU A 121 6.28 9.59 -6.18
N LEU A 122 7.61 9.57 -6.25
CA LEU A 122 8.45 10.57 -5.62
C LEU A 122 8.60 11.82 -6.50
N PRO A 123 8.83 13.00 -5.91
CA PRO A 123 9.24 14.18 -6.67
C PRO A 123 10.51 13.90 -7.48
N PRO A 124 10.71 14.57 -8.63
CA PRO A 124 11.85 14.33 -9.53
C PRO A 124 13.16 15.00 -9.03
N VAL A 125 13.52 14.75 -7.77
CA VAL A 125 14.78 15.22 -7.19
C VAL A 125 15.78 14.07 -7.18
N PRO A 126 16.96 14.21 -7.79
CA PRO A 126 18.00 13.19 -7.83
C PRO A 126 18.39 12.69 -6.43
N GLY A 127 18.49 11.38 -6.27
CA GLY A 127 18.89 10.72 -5.03
C GLY A 127 17.73 10.32 -4.10
N LEU A 128 16.49 10.80 -4.32
CA LEU A 128 15.35 10.44 -3.47
C LEU A 128 15.01 8.96 -3.54
N ALA A 129 14.94 8.40 -4.75
CA ALA A 129 14.54 7.01 -4.95
C ALA A 129 15.54 6.03 -4.34
N GLU A 130 16.84 6.31 -4.44
CA GLU A 130 17.92 5.48 -3.92
C GLU A 130 17.96 5.45 -2.39
N ARG A 131 17.33 6.43 -1.74
CA ARG A 131 17.28 6.59 -0.28
C ARG A 131 15.88 6.36 0.29
N TRP A 132 14.90 6.07 -0.56
CA TRP A 132 13.51 5.84 -0.14
C TRP A 132 13.41 4.65 0.81
N GLY A 133 12.74 4.86 1.95
CA GLY A 133 12.59 3.87 3.02
C GLY A 133 13.84 3.69 3.91
N ARG A 134 14.90 4.47 3.69
CA ARG A 134 16.11 4.53 4.51
C ARG A 134 16.17 5.86 5.26
N GLU A 135 16.73 6.91 4.66
CA GLU A 135 16.76 8.26 5.24
C GLU A 135 15.76 9.21 4.55
N VAL A 136 15.24 8.84 3.37
CA VAL A 136 14.13 9.55 2.72
C VAL A 136 12.83 8.87 3.13
N LEU A 137 11.99 9.60 3.86
CA LEU A 137 10.88 9.07 4.62
C LEU A 137 9.58 9.85 4.30
N HIS A 138 8.44 9.27 4.65
CA HIS A 138 7.18 10.00 4.57
C HIS A 138 6.33 9.89 5.84
N CYS A 139 6.31 8.70 6.46
CA CYS A 139 5.41 8.39 7.57
C CYS A 139 6.15 8.49 8.91
N PRO A 140 5.83 9.46 9.78
CA PRO A 140 6.52 9.58 11.07
C PRO A 140 6.21 8.43 12.02
N TYR A 141 5.00 7.87 11.94
CA TYR A 141 4.64 6.71 12.76
C TYR A 141 5.34 5.42 12.33
N CYS A 142 5.87 5.39 11.10
CA CYS A 142 6.59 4.22 10.59
C CYS A 142 8.10 4.31 10.84
N HIS A 143 8.67 5.52 10.88
CA HIS A 143 10.12 5.74 10.87
C HIS A 143 10.59 6.87 11.80
N GLY A 144 9.67 7.61 12.45
CA GLY A 144 10.05 8.78 13.24
C GLY A 144 10.95 8.45 14.43
N HIS A 145 10.73 7.30 15.07
CA HIS A 145 11.52 6.88 16.22
C HIS A 145 12.99 6.59 15.84
N GLU A 146 13.23 6.00 14.65
CA GLU A 146 14.55 5.63 14.15
C GLU A 146 15.41 6.86 13.79
N VAL A 147 14.77 8.00 13.55
CA VAL A 147 15.42 9.29 13.26
C VAL A 147 15.15 10.32 14.35
N ALA A 148 14.69 9.89 15.52
CA ALA A 148 14.44 10.79 16.64
C ALA A 148 15.72 11.56 17.03
N ASP A 149 15.54 12.83 17.41
CA ASP A 149 16.60 13.75 17.82
C ASP A 149 17.68 14.06 16.75
N ARG A 150 17.46 13.62 15.50
CA ARG A 150 18.37 13.96 14.38
C ARG A 150 17.89 15.18 13.62
N PRO A 151 18.82 15.87 12.90
CA PRO A 151 18.44 16.95 11.98
C PRO A 151 17.55 16.44 10.85
N ILE A 152 16.26 16.83 10.83
CA ILE A 152 15.27 16.40 9.84
C ILE A 152 14.98 17.54 8.86
N GLY A 153 15.03 17.26 7.56
CA GLY A 153 14.51 18.12 6.52
C GLY A 153 13.09 17.72 6.12
N VAL A 154 12.25 18.66 5.77
CA VAL A 154 10.94 18.44 5.14
C VAL A 154 10.93 19.14 3.79
N LEU A 155 10.72 18.39 2.71
CA LEU A 155 10.72 18.91 1.34
C LEU A 155 9.30 19.34 0.95
N ALA A 156 9.08 20.63 0.78
CA ALA A 156 7.79 21.15 0.35
C ALA A 156 7.58 20.98 -1.15
N THR A 157 6.61 20.12 -1.50
CA THR A 157 6.15 19.90 -2.87
C THR A 157 4.66 20.19 -3.04
N GLY A 158 3.99 20.61 -1.94
CA GLY A 158 2.57 20.93 -1.92
C GLY A 158 2.14 21.56 -0.59
N PRO A 159 0.87 21.90 -0.43
CA PRO A 159 0.36 22.68 0.70
C PRO A 159 0.38 21.94 2.05
N LEU A 160 0.61 20.63 2.06
CA LEU A 160 0.70 19.86 3.30
C LEU A 160 2.07 19.93 3.99
N ALA A 161 3.06 20.62 3.39
CA ALA A 161 4.44 20.62 3.86
C ALA A 161 4.61 21.27 5.24
N VAL A 162 3.90 22.37 5.52
CA VAL A 162 3.89 23.02 6.84
C VAL A 162 3.34 22.08 7.90
N HIS A 163 2.20 21.44 7.62
CA HIS A 163 1.62 20.43 8.53
C HIS A 163 2.60 19.27 8.79
N GLN A 164 3.30 18.80 7.76
CA GLN A 164 4.32 17.76 7.94
C GLN A 164 5.48 18.24 8.81
N ALA A 165 6.01 19.44 8.59
CA ALA A 165 7.09 19.97 9.39
C ALA A 165 6.71 20.10 10.88
N LEU A 166 5.52 20.62 11.16
CA LEU A 166 4.97 20.70 12.52
C LEU A 166 4.72 19.31 13.15
N MET A 167 4.30 18.34 12.38
CA MET A 167 4.11 16.97 12.83
C MET A 167 5.44 16.29 13.18
N TRP A 168 6.45 16.38 12.30
CA TRP A 168 7.77 15.79 12.52
C TRP A 168 8.53 16.44 13.69
N ARG A 169 8.17 17.67 14.07
CA ARG A 169 8.67 18.35 15.27
C ARG A 169 8.42 17.56 16.58
N GLN A 170 7.54 16.56 16.56
CA GLN A 170 7.34 15.65 17.68
C GLN A 170 8.52 14.69 17.90
N TRP A 171 9.29 14.39 16.85
CA TRP A 171 10.41 13.43 16.90
C TRP A 171 11.79 14.09 16.94
N SER A 172 11.90 15.36 16.55
CA SER A 172 13.17 16.09 16.59
C SER A 172 12.98 17.56 16.89
N ASP A 173 13.91 18.12 17.65
CA ASP A 173 13.98 19.56 17.92
C ASP A 173 14.67 20.32 16.77
N ASP A 174 15.35 19.65 15.85
CA ASP A 174 16.00 20.24 14.67
C ASP A 174 15.25 19.84 13.39
N VAL A 175 14.19 20.58 13.08
CA VAL A 175 13.40 20.41 11.84
C VAL A 175 13.58 21.63 10.96
N THR A 176 13.84 21.40 9.67
CA THR A 176 13.93 22.43 8.64
C THR A 176 12.94 22.16 7.51
N LEU A 177 12.08 23.11 7.23
CA LEU A 177 11.22 23.13 6.04
C LEU A 177 11.98 23.74 4.87
N PHE A 178 12.20 22.99 3.80
CA PHE A 178 12.71 23.46 2.52
C PHE A 178 11.53 23.83 1.63
N LEU A 179 11.38 25.10 1.23
CA LEU A 179 10.25 25.58 0.42
C LEU A 179 10.24 24.94 -0.98
N HIS A 180 11.41 24.68 -1.54
CA HIS A 180 11.60 23.95 -2.81
C HIS A 180 10.63 24.43 -3.90
N THR A 181 9.66 23.60 -4.30
CA THR A 181 8.61 23.93 -5.29
C THR A 181 7.22 24.03 -4.66
N GLY A 182 7.14 23.96 -3.34
CA GLY A 182 5.89 24.10 -2.60
C GLY A 182 5.37 25.54 -2.61
N PRO A 183 4.11 25.74 -2.23
CA PRO A 183 3.57 27.08 -2.04
C PRO A 183 4.26 27.78 -0.87
N GLU A 184 4.36 29.11 -0.96
CA GLU A 184 4.81 29.95 0.14
C GLU A 184 3.87 29.80 1.33
N PRO A 185 4.36 29.53 2.55
CA PRO A 185 3.52 29.51 3.75
C PRO A 185 2.82 30.85 3.98
N THR A 186 1.61 30.80 4.50
CA THR A 186 0.88 31.98 4.94
C THR A 186 1.53 32.64 6.17
N GLU A 187 1.18 33.90 6.50
CA GLU A 187 1.67 34.56 7.70
C GLU A 187 1.39 33.74 8.97
N GLU A 188 0.20 33.15 9.07
CA GLU A 188 -0.18 32.26 10.19
C GLU A 188 0.69 31.00 10.25
N GLU A 189 0.96 30.37 9.11
CA GLU A 189 1.83 29.19 9.04
C GLU A 189 3.28 29.53 9.41
N TYR A 190 3.80 30.69 8.99
CA TYR A 190 5.10 31.16 9.43
C TYR A 190 5.16 31.39 10.94
N GLU A 191 4.10 31.96 11.55
CA GLU A 191 4.00 32.11 13.00
C GLU A 191 3.99 30.76 13.71
N GLN A 192 3.26 29.74 13.19
CA GLN A 192 3.23 28.38 13.73
C GLN A 192 4.61 27.70 13.64
N LEU A 193 5.30 27.82 12.49
CA LEU A 193 6.65 27.28 12.30
C LEU A 193 7.64 27.92 13.29
N ALA A 194 7.60 29.24 13.42
CA ALA A 194 8.47 30.00 14.34
C ALA A 194 8.19 29.63 15.82
N ALA A 195 6.92 29.51 16.20
CA ALA A 195 6.53 29.12 17.56
C ALA A 195 6.96 27.70 17.95
N ARG A 196 7.30 26.86 16.96
CA ARG A 196 7.81 25.51 17.16
C ARG A 196 9.28 25.36 16.80
N ASP A 197 10.01 26.47 16.63
CA ASP A 197 11.44 26.49 16.27
C ASP A 197 11.76 25.67 15.00
N VAL A 198 10.84 25.64 14.03
CA VAL A 198 11.06 25.03 12.71
C VAL A 198 11.73 26.05 11.81
N ALA A 199 12.95 25.74 11.37
CA ALA A 199 13.67 26.60 10.42
C ALA A 199 13.04 26.51 9.02
N VAL A 200 13.02 27.63 8.30
CA VAL A 200 12.57 27.68 6.90
C VAL A 200 13.74 28.04 6.01
N VAL A 201 13.95 27.28 4.94
CA VAL A 201 15.01 27.50 3.95
C VAL A 201 14.37 27.67 2.59
N ASP A 202 14.57 28.87 2.02
CA ASP A 202 14.15 29.18 0.66
C ASP A 202 15.13 28.62 -0.38
N GLY A 203 14.60 28.36 -1.56
CA GLY A 203 15.33 27.87 -2.72
C GLY A 203 15.00 26.41 -3.09
N GLU A 204 15.17 26.13 -4.37
CA GLU A 204 14.90 24.80 -4.92
C GLU A 204 15.99 23.81 -4.49
N VAL A 205 15.58 22.63 -4.03
CA VAL A 205 16.46 21.47 -3.77
C VAL A 205 16.72 20.75 -5.08
N THR A 206 17.98 20.63 -5.47
CA THR A 206 18.42 20.05 -6.74
C THR A 206 19.05 18.66 -6.60
N GLY A 207 19.29 18.21 -5.37
CA GLY A 207 19.87 16.89 -5.13
C GLY A 207 20.13 16.62 -3.66
N LEU A 208 20.60 15.41 -3.39
CA LEU A 208 20.98 14.93 -2.07
C LEU A 208 22.49 14.77 -1.97
N GLU A 209 23.04 15.12 -0.81
CA GLU A 209 24.43 14.82 -0.44
C GLU A 209 24.48 13.45 0.24
N VAL A 210 25.38 12.58 -0.24
CA VAL A 210 25.60 11.26 0.29
C VAL A 210 27.09 11.04 0.53
N ALA A 211 27.46 10.66 1.74
CA ALA A 211 28.82 10.26 2.10
C ALA A 211 28.77 8.94 2.86
N ASP A 212 29.71 8.02 2.58
CA ASP A 212 29.81 6.71 3.23
C ASP A 212 28.46 5.92 3.25
N ASP A 213 27.75 5.93 2.11
CA ASP A 213 26.41 5.34 1.94
C ASP A 213 25.36 5.86 2.93
N ARG A 214 25.47 7.11 3.37
CA ARG A 214 24.51 7.79 4.25
C ARG A 214 24.11 9.13 3.66
N PHE A 215 22.85 9.47 3.81
CA PHE A 215 22.36 10.82 3.52
C PHE A 215 22.95 11.82 4.54
N THR A 216 23.53 12.91 4.06
CA THR A 216 24.20 13.93 4.88
C THR A 216 23.66 15.32 4.69
N GLY A 217 22.81 15.57 3.71
CA GLY A 217 22.22 16.89 3.47
C GLY A 217 21.55 17.03 2.12
N VAL A 218 21.02 18.21 1.87
CA VAL A 218 20.40 18.60 0.60
C VAL A 218 21.19 19.71 -0.07
N THR A 219 21.29 19.68 -1.40
CA THR A 219 21.91 20.72 -2.22
C THR A 219 20.82 21.61 -2.80
N LEU A 220 20.95 22.91 -2.58
CA LEU A 220 20.08 23.94 -3.17
C LEU A 220 20.59 24.36 -4.56
N ALA A 221 19.71 24.93 -5.39
CA ALA A 221 20.07 25.49 -6.70
C ALA A 221 21.17 26.58 -6.63
N SER A 222 21.31 27.24 -5.50
CA SER A 222 22.42 28.17 -5.23
C SER A 222 23.78 27.51 -5.07
N GLY A 223 23.86 26.17 -4.99
CA GLY A 223 25.05 25.41 -4.65
C GLY A 223 25.30 25.28 -3.13
N ARG A 224 24.46 25.90 -2.30
CA ARG A 224 24.55 25.74 -0.83
C ARG A 224 24.11 24.36 -0.43
N VAL A 225 24.89 23.69 0.40
CA VAL A 225 24.53 22.44 1.05
C VAL A 225 24.00 22.72 2.45
N VAL A 226 22.85 22.14 2.79
CA VAL A 226 22.26 22.21 4.13
C VAL A 226 22.32 20.82 4.75
N PRO A 227 23.13 20.61 5.82
CA PRO A 227 23.27 19.31 6.45
C PRO A 227 21.96 18.84 7.08
N ARG A 228 21.58 17.57 6.82
CA ARG A 228 20.44 16.88 7.42
C ARG A 228 20.76 15.38 7.47
N GLU A 229 20.12 14.65 8.37
CA GLU A 229 20.31 13.20 8.51
C GLU A 229 19.09 12.38 8.09
N ALA A 230 17.93 13.05 7.96
CA ALA A 230 16.73 12.48 7.36
C ALA A 230 16.00 13.53 6.53
N LEU A 231 15.30 13.10 5.50
CA LEU A 231 14.50 13.96 4.63
C LEU A 231 13.08 13.41 4.49
N VAL A 232 12.10 14.20 4.87
CA VAL A 232 10.68 13.88 4.73
C VAL A 232 10.19 14.38 3.38
N VAL A 233 9.53 13.50 2.64
CA VAL A 233 9.04 13.77 1.30
C VAL A 233 7.58 13.33 1.16
N GLN A 234 6.76 14.19 0.58
CA GLN A 234 5.39 13.83 0.18
C GLN A 234 5.45 13.06 -1.14
N ALA A 235 5.25 11.75 -1.09
CA ALA A 235 5.01 10.94 -2.28
C ALA A 235 3.53 11.06 -2.70
N ARG A 236 3.25 10.93 -4.00
CA ARG A 236 1.91 10.70 -4.50
C ARG A 236 1.63 9.19 -4.48
N PHE A 237 0.51 8.79 -3.92
CA PHE A 237 0.14 7.39 -3.74
C PHE A 237 -0.76 6.91 -4.87
N THR A 238 -0.23 6.15 -5.82
CA THR A 238 -1.00 5.67 -6.96
C THR A 238 -1.37 4.20 -6.79
N ALA A 239 -2.67 3.89 -6.73
CA ALA A 239 -3.13 2.51 -6.61
C ALA A 239 -2.64 1.65 -7.78
N ARG A 240 -2.17 0.42 -7.50
CA ARG A 240 -1.88 -0.59 -8.53
C ARG A 240 -3.19 -1.22 -8.98
N SER A 241 -3.94 -0.52 -9.82
CA SER A 241 -5.34 -0.82 -10.17
C SER A 241 -5.52 -1.61 -11.46
N ALA A 242 -4.48 -1.89 -12.24
CA ALA A 242 -4.58 -2.46 -13.59
C ALA A 242 -5.47 -3.72 -13.66
N VAL A 243 -5.35 -4.63 -12.71
CA VAL A 243 -6.21 -5.84 -12.65
C VAL A 243 -7.68 -5.48 -12.39
N LEU A 244 -7.94 -4.49 -11.54
CA LEU A 244 -9.30 -4.02 -11.23
C LEU A 244 -9.88 -3.24 -12.41
N GLU A 245 -9.06 -2.49 -13.14
CA GLU A 245 -9.46 -1.78 -14.35
C GLU A 245 -9.86 -2.74 -15.48
N SER A 246 -9.20 -3.91 -15.60
CA SER A 246 -9.61 -4.94 -16.56
C SER A 246 -10.99 -5.52 -16.28
N LEU A 247 -11.51 -5.34 -15.07
CA LEU A 247 -12.87 -5.69 -14.64
C LEU A 247 -13.87 -4.53 -14.74
N GLY A 248 -13.42 -3.35 -15.24
CA GLY A 248 -14.23 -2.15 -15.39
C GLY A 248 -14.21 -1.19 -14.20
N LEU A 249 -13.51 -1.53 -13.10
CA LEU A 249 -13.34 -0.65 -11.95
C LEU A 249 -12.37 0.48 -12.27
N LYS A 250 -12.64 1.69 -11.76
CA LYS A 250 -11.78 2.85 -12.01
C LYS A 250 -11.24 3.40 -10.70
N PRO A 251 -9.94 3.73 -10.64
CA PRO A 251 -9.41 4.45 -9.49
C PRO A 251 -10.01 5.86 -9.43
N VAL A 252 -10.23 6.36 -8.22
CA VAL A 252 -10.67 7.72 -7.96
C VAL A 252 -9.58 8.49 -7.23
N ALA A 253 -9.56 9.81 -7.43
CA ALA A 253 -8.61 10.68 -6.74
C ALA A 253 -8.93 10.76 -5.25
N GLN A 254 -7.88 10.68 -4.43
CA GLN A 254 -7.95 10.99 -2.99
C GLN A 254 -7.43 12.41 -2.78
N GLU A 255 -8.29 13.25 -2.20
CA GLU A 255 -7.91 14.61 -1.82
C GLU A 255 -7.67 14.71 -0.30
N MET A 256 -6.67 15.51 0.07
CA MET A 256 -6.37 15.93 1.43
C MET A 256 -6.02 17.42 1.41
N GLY A 257 -6.72 18.24 2.21
CA GLY A 257 -6.46 19.69 2.25
C GLY A 257 -6.62 20.38 0.88
N GLY A 258 -7.51 19.92 0.01
CA GLY A 258 -7.73 20.47 -1.34
C GLY A 258 -6.67 20.03 -2.37
N THR A 259 -5.78 19.11 -2.01
CA THR A 259 -4.74 18.58 -2.90
C THR A 259 -4.94 17.10 -3.16
N VAL A 260 -4.80 16.68 -4.42
CA VAL A 260 -4.81 15.26 -4.79
C VAL A 260 -3.51 14.61 -4.32
N VAL A 261 -3.63 13.73 -3.31
CA VAL A 261 -2.49 13.00 -2.74
C VAL A 261 -2.30 11.61 -3.35
N GLY A 262 -3.22 11.17 -4.18
CA GLY A 262 -3.12 9.87 -4.85
C GLY A 262 -4.43 9.40 -5.46
N SER A 263 -4.49 8.08 -5.72
CA SER A 263 -5.67 7.41 -6.24
C SER A 263 -5.90 6.07 -5.55
N TYR A 264 -7.14 5.66 -5.40
CA TYR A 264 -7.54 4.40 -4.77
C TYR A 264 -8.76 3.79 -5.47
N ILE A 265 -9.03 2.50 -5.23
CA ILE A 265 -10.27 1.84 -5.68
C ILE A 265 -11.31 1.93 -4.57
N PRO A 266 -12.49 2.50 -4.82
CA PRO A 266 -13.58 2.55 -3.86
C PRO A 266 -14.09 1.16 -3.51
N THR A 267 -14.36 0.94 -2.22
CA THR A 267 -14.98 -0.28 -1.68
C THR A 267 -15.93 0.09 -0.55
N ASP A 268 -16.82 -0.82 -0.24
CA ASP A 268 -17.56 -0.74 1.01
C ASP A 268 -16.67 -1.06 2.24
N PRO A 269 -17.13 -0.95 3.47
CA PRO A 269 -16.36 -1.27 4.67
C PRO A 269 -15.85 -2.73 4.74
N THR A 270 -16.48 -3.64 4.00
CA THR A 270 -16.05 -5.07 3.93
C THR A 270 -15.04 -5.35 2.83
N GLY A 271 -14.70 -4.34 2.04
CA GLY A 271 -13.80 -4.46 0.89
C GLY A 271 -14.52 -4.85 -0.41
N ALA A 272 -15.85 -4.98 -0.43
CA ALA A 272 -16.58 -5.28 -1.65
C ALA A 272 -16.53 -4.10 -2.62
N THR A 273 -16.25 -4.38 -3.91
CA THR A 273 -16.27 -3.40 -4.99
C THR A 273 -17.67 -3.32 -5.63
N GLU A 274 -17.87 -2.39 -6.55
CA GLU A 274 -19.09 -2.33 -7.36
C GLU A 274 -19.26 -3.52 -8.33
N VAL A 275 -18.19 -4.31 -8.57
CA VAL A 275 -18.24 -5.53 -9.38
C VAL A 275 -18.54 -6.73 -8.48
N PRO A 276 -19.74 -7.35 -8.57
CA PRO A 276 -20.08 -8.49 -7.75
C PRO A 276 -19.07 -9.65 -7.89
N GLY A 277 -18.66 -10.23 -6.77
CA GLY A 277 -17.65 -11.30 -6.72
C GLY A 277 -16.20 -10.81 -6.65
N VAL A 278 -15.97 -9.48 -6.60
CA VAL A 278 -14.64 -8.86 -6.51
C VAL A 278 -14.53 -8.02 -5.25
N TRP A 279 -13.53 -8.31 -4.44
CA TRP A 279 -13.13 -7.54 -3.27
C TRP A 279 -11.74 -6.94 -3.46
N ALA A 280 -11.47 -5.82 -2.78
CA ALA A 280 -10.14 -5.23 -2.71
C ALA A 280 -9.82 -4.81 -1.27
N ALA A 281 -8.54 -4.92 -0.87
CA ALA A 281 -8.11 -4.58 0.48
C ALA A 281 -6.65 -4.08 0.52
N GLY A 282 -6.29 -3.38 1.60
CA GLY A 282 -4.97 -2.79 1.80
C GLY A 282 -4.78 -1.48 1.02
N ASN A 283 -3.53 -1.15 0.70
CA ASN A 283 -3.22 0.17 0.12
C ASN A 283 -3.84 0.45 -1.26
N VAL A 284 -4.32 -0.53 -1.99
CA VAL A 284 -5.08 -0.28 -3.23
C VAL A 284 -6.42 0.42 -2.96
N THR A 285 -6.95 0.32 -1.73
CA THR A 285 -8.21 0.93 -1.29
C THR A 285 -8.04 2.04 -0.26
N ARG A 286 -6.94 2.02 0.53
CA ARG A 286 -6.65 2.99 1.59
C ARG A 286 -5.18 3.38 1.55
N LEU A 287 -4.90 4.58 1.06
CA LEU A 287 -3.53 5.05 0.75
C LEU A 287 -2.61 5.11 1.98
N THR A 288 -3.16 5.48 3.15
CA THR A 288 -2.41 5.69 4.39
C THR A 288 -2.40 4.46 5.31
N GLU A 289 -2.91 3.32 4.85
CA GLU A 289 -2.98 2.11 5.67
C GLU A 289 -1.58 1.60 6.02
N GLN A 290 -1.35 1.36 7.32
CA GLN A 290 -0.15 0.69 7.81
C GLN A 290 -0.26 -0.84 7.65
N VAL A 291 0.83 -1.56 7.89
CA VAL A 291 0.89 -3.01 7.68
C VAL A 291 -0.18 -3.76 8.49
N ILE A 292 -0.38 -3.38 9.78
CA ILE A 292 -1.40 -3.99 10.64
C ILE A 292 -2.82 -3.69 10.13
N GLY A 293 -3.07 -2.47 9.66
CA GLY A 293 -4.36 -2.09 9.09
C GLY A 293 -4.64 -2.82 7.79
N ALA A 294 -3.63 -2.95 6.92
CA ALA A 294 -3.74 -3.74 5.68
C ALA A 294 -4.05 -5.21 5.99
N ALA A 295 -3.41 -5.82 7.01
CA ALA A 295 -3.71 -7.18 7.45
C ALA A 295 -5.16 -7.31 7.95
N ALA A 296 -5.62 -6.35 8.77
CA ALA A 296 -6.99 -6.33 9.28
C ALA A 296 -8.02 -6.19 8.15
N ALA A 297 -7.76 -5.32 7.15
CA ALA A 297 -8.62 -5.17 5.98
C ALA A 297 -8.68 -6.47 5.15
N GLY A 298 -7.56 -7.16 4.99
CA GLY A 298 -7.49 -8.47 4.32
C GLY A 298 -8.31 -9.54 5.03
N LEU A 299 -8.22 -9.62 6.36
CA LEU A 299 -9.04 -10.53 7.18
C LEU A 299 -10.54 -10.23 6.99
N MET A 300 -10.94 -8.96 7.07
CA MET A 300 -12.33 -8.53 6.90
C MET A 300 -12.85 -8.92 5.52
N ALA A 301 -12.09 -8.62 4.46
CA ALA A 301 -12.46 -8.98 3.09
C ALA A 301 -12.55 -10.51 2.91
N GLY A 302 -11.61 -11.27 3.46
CA GLY A 302 -11.66 -12.75 3.44
C GLY A 302 -12.93 -13.31 4.09
N GLY A 303 -13.34 -12.74 5.22
CA GLY A 303 -14.60 -13.09 5.88
C GLY A 303 -15.83 -12.78 5.03
N ALA A 304 -15.86 -11.60 4.39
CA ALA A 304 -16.95 -11.19 3.51
C ALA A 304 -17.06 -12.08 2.26
N VAL A 305 -15.92 -12.37 1.62
CA VAL A 305 -15.85 -13.34 0.50
C VAL A 305 -16.42 -14.69 0.89
N ASN A 306 -16.04 -15.23 2.06
CA ASN A 306 -16.57 -16.51 2.52
C ASN A 306 -18.08 -16.44 2.75
N GLY A 307 -18.61 -15.35 3.32
CA GLY A 307 -20.04 -15.15 3.52
C GLY A 307 -20.83 -15.18 2.20
N ASP A 308 -20.29 -14.53 1.18
CA ASP A 308 -20.87 -14.50 -0.16
C ASP A 308 -20.86 -15.89 -0.81
N LEU A 309 -19.75 -16.63 -0.72
CA LEU A 309 -19.64 -18.01 -1.19
C LEU A 309 -20.63 -18.95 -0.47
N ILE A 310 -20.84 -18.80 0.84
CA ILE A 310 -21.85 -19.58 1.59
C ILE A 310 -23.24 -19.32 1.02
N THR A 311 -23.56 -18.06 0.71
CA THR A 311 -24.84 -17.67 0.12
C THR A 311 -25.05 -18.34 -1.25
N GLU A 312 -24.04 -18.32 -2.11
CA GLU A 312 -24.07 -19.01 -3.41
C GLU A 312 -24.20 -20.52 -3.26
N ASP A 313 -23.38 -21.15 -2.41
CA ASP A 313 -23.42 -22.60 -2.15
C ASP A 313 -24.81 -23.05 -1.68
N THR A 314 -25.43 -22.25 -0.79
CA THR A 314 -26.79 -22.51 -0.29
C THR A 314 -27.82 -22.40 -1.40
N ARG A 315 -27.75 -21.36 -2.23
CA ARG A 315 -28.67 -21.19 -3.38
C ARG A 315 -28.57 -22.35 -4.36
N LEU A 316 -27.34 -22.76 -4.71
CA LEU A 316 -27.11 -23.91 -5.62
C LEU A 316 -27.63 -25.20 -5.04
N ALA A 317 -27.41 -25.49 -3.75
CA ALA A 317 -27.91 -26.67 -3.08
C ALA A 317 -29.45 -26.75 -3.05
N VAL A 318 -30.12 -25.60 -2.82
CA VAL A 318 -31.60 -25.51 -2.87
C VAL A 318 -32.10 -25.74 -4.28
N ALA A 319 -31.46 -25.17 -5.31
CA ALA A 319 -31.85 -25.40 -6.70
C ALA A 319 -31.73 -26.86 -7.11
N ALA A 320 -30.62 -27.52 -6.75
CA ALA A 320 -30.40 -28.95 -7.03
C ALA A 320 -31.42 -29.89 -6.35
N ARG A 321 -31.99 -29.51 -5.21
CA ARG A 321 -33.05 -30.29 -4.55
C ARG A 321 -34.44 -30.13 -5.19
N ARG A 322 -34.63 -29.08 -6.01
CA ARG A 322 -35.91 -28.80 -6.68
C ARG A 322 -35.97 -29.29 -8.13
N ALA A 323 -34.77 -29.58 -8.71
CA ALA A 323 -34.65 -30.22 -10.02
C ALA A 323 -34.84 -31.72 -9.96
#